data_2bc872a0e258b3568046d9f0e41deae0
#
_entry.id   2bc872a0e258b3568046d9f0e41deae0
#
_cell.length_a   1.000
_cell.length_b   1.000
_cell.length_c   1.000
_cell.angle_alpha   90.00
_cell.angle_beta   90.00
_cell.angle_gamma   90.00
#
_symmetry.space_group_name_H-M   'P 1'
#
loop_
_entity.id
_entity.type
_entity.pdbx_description
1 polymer ?
#
loop_
_entity_poly.entity_id
_entity_poly.type
_entity_poly.pdbx_seq_one_letter_code
_entity_poly.pdbx_strand_id
1 'polypeptide(L)'
;LAGRLLSTTASAVAKQLWSLKSAATKTATASVAGRSMVRYEGGYAVDTVFDGSKLGIEPHAAQINRAGDLLLLDSINSNIYRVQLPLSPYSRPKLLAGSPEGLSGHVDGRLREARMNHPKGFTVDDRGNIYVADAMNMAIRKISDTGVTTIAGGKSIRGGYIDEPSVSDDAKFSTDFEVQYISSTCSLLVIDRGNQAIREIPLNDDDCAYQYEAGFPLGFALLCAAGFFGYMLALLQHRLLGMPSTIN
;
A
#
# COMPACT_ATOMS: atom_id res chain seq x y z
N LEU A 1 -28.45 15.33 45.51
CA LEU A 1 -29.28 15.49 44.28
C LEU A 1 -28.42 15.55 43.01
N ALA A 2 -27.20 16.07 43.02
CA ALA A 2 -26.35 16.20 41.85
C ALA A 2 -25.78 14.86 41.32
N GLY A 3 -25.60 13.84 42.16
CA GLY A 3 -25.03 12.55 41.78
C GLY A 3 -25.96 11.63 40.98
N ARG A 4 -27.28 11.82 41.02
CA ARG A 4 -28.26 11.03 40.30
C ARG A 4 -28.50 11.52 38.84
N LEU A 5 -28.26 12.79 38.56
CA LEU A 5 -28.43 13.36 37.23
C LEU A 5 -27.31 13.00 36.28
N LEU A 6 -26.08 12.81 36.77
CA LEU A 6 -24.92 12.41 35.93
C LEU A 6 -24.94 10.95 35.50
N SER A 7 -25.55 10.05 36.28
CA SER A 7 -25.64 8.63 35.93
C SER A 7 -26.68 8.33 34.86
N THR A 8 -27.74 9.13 34.78
CA THR A 8 -28.80 8.94 33.78
C THR A 8 -28.41 9.44 32.38
N THR A 9 -27.60 10.49 32.29
CA THR A 9 -27.12 11.03 31.02
C THR A 9 -26.06 10.13 30.40
N ALA A 10 -25.15 9.57 31.20
CA ALA A 10 -24.13 8.64 30.73
C ALA A 10 -24.72 7.34 30.15
N SER A 11 -25.78 6.81 30.79
CA SER A 11 -26.45 5.61 30.30
C SER A 11 -27.26 5.84 29.01
N ALA A 12 -27.83 7.03 28.83
CA ALA A 12 -28.58 7.40 27.64
C ALA A 12 -27.65 7.57 26.43
N VAL A 13 -26.48 8.20 26.62
CA VAL A 13 -25.47 8.37 25.55
C VAL A 13 -24.85 7.02 25.17
N ALA A 14 -24.56 6.14 26.11
CA ALA A 14 -24.05 4.80 25.84
C ALA A 14 -25.06 3.95 25.05
N LYS A 15 -26.37 4.04 25.37
CA LYS A 15 -27.41 3.37 24.59
C LYS A 15 -27.56 3.92 23.17
N GLN A 16 -27.42 5.23 22.97
CA GLN A 16 -27.45 5.84 21.65
C GLN A 16 -26.22 5.46 20.81
N LEU A 17 -25.02 5.44 21.39
CA LEU A 17 -23.82 4.98 20.69
C LEU A 17 -23.87 3.50 20.33
N TRP A 18 -24.51 2.67 21.15
CA TRP A 18 -24.66 1.25 20.81
C TRP A 18 -25.75 1.03 19.75
N SER A 19 -26.81 1.82 19.74
CA SER A 19 -27.84 1.76 18.66
C SER A 19 -27.26 2.19 17.30
N LEU A 20 -26.34 3.16 17.27
CA LEU A 20 -25.63 3.57 16.05
C LEU A 20 -24.66 2.48 15.55
N LYS A 21 -23.96 1.78 16.45
CA LYS A 21 -23.15 0.62 16.08
C LYS A 21 -23.99 -0.54 15.54
N SER A 22 -25.14 -0.79 16.15
CA SER A 22 -26.05 -1.85 15.71
C SER A 22 -26.75 -1.52 14.38
N ALA A 23 -26.97 -0.24 14.06
CA ALA A 23 -27.52 0.18 12.78
C ALA A 23 -26.48 0.09 11.65
N ALA A 24 -25.20 0.40 11.92
CA ALA A 24 -24.12 0.27 10.94
C ALA A 24 -23.85 -1.19 10.53
N THR A 25 -24.13 -2.15 11.42
CA THR A 25 -23.95 -3.58 11.12
C THR A 25 -25.12 -4.16 10.31
N LYS A 26 -26.29 -3.49 10.30
CA LYS A 26 -27.47 -3.97 9.56
C LYS A 26 -27.58 -3.47 8.12
N THR A 27 -26.80 -2.45 7.72
CA THR A 27 -26.85 -1.88 6.36
C THR A 27 -25.91 -2.56 5.37
N ALA A 28 -25.07 -3.48 5.80
CA ALA A 28 -24.13 -4.22 4.92
C ALA A 28 -24.70 -5.54 4.37
N THR A 29 -25.96 -5.90 4.67
CA THR A 29 -26.54 -7.19 4.25
C THR A 29 -27.71 -7.08 3.26
N ALA A 30 -27.94 -5.94 2.65
CA ALA A 30 -29.00 -5.78 1.65
C ALA A 30 -28.40 -5.51 0.27
N SER A 31 -28.07 -6.57 -0.45
CA SER A 31 -28.25 -6.76 -1.91
C SER A 31 -27.27 -7.80 -2.50
N VAL A 32 -27.35 -9.02 -2.07
CA VAL A 32 -26.92 -10.16 -2.90
C VAL A 32 -28.07 -11.19 -2.92
N ALA A 33 -29.17 -10.77 -3.48
CA ALA A 33 -30.23 -11.69 -3.84
C ALA A 33 -29.86 -12.32 -5.19
N GLY A 34 -29.52 -13.61 -5.20
CA GLY A 34 -29.50 -14.39 -6.44
C GLY A 34 -28.28 -15.25 -6.72
N ARG A 35 -27.31 -15.39 -5.81
CA ARG A 35 -26.22 -16.35 -5.99
C ARG A 35 -26.38 -17.52 -5.02
N SER A 36 -26.35 -18.74 -5.55
CA SER A 36 -26.24 -19.93 -4.73
C SER A 36 -24.86 -19.91 -4.04
N MET A 37 -24.84 -19.44 -2.78
CA MET A 37 -23.63 -19.51 -1.98
C MET A 37 -23.39 -20.96 -1.62
N VAL A 38 -22.30 -21.54 -2.12
CA VAL A 38 -21.80 -22.83 -1.65
C VAL A 38 -21.27 -22.63 -0.24
N ARG A 39 -21.91 -23.23 0.74
CA ARG A 39 -21.44 -23.25 2.13
C ARG A 39 -20.62 -24.51 2.36
N TYR A 40 -19.40 -24.34 2.83
CA TYR A 40 -18.55 -25.42 3.27
C TYR A 40 -18.81 -25.76 4.74
N GLU A 41 -18.37 -26.93 5.21
CA GLU A 41 -18.61 -27.44 6.57
C GLU A 41 -18.17 -26.45 7.68
N GLY A 42 -17.15 -25.60 7.43
CA GLY A 42 -16.72 -24.56 8.35
C GLY A 42 -17.60 -23.31 8.42
N GLY A 43 -18.72 -23.26 7.69
CA GLY A 43 -19.61 -22.09 7.64
C GLY A 43 -19.13 -20.94 6.75
N TYR A 44 -17.99 -21.10 6.08
CA TYR A 44 -17.47 -20.13 5.12
C TYR A 44 -18.22 -20.21 3.79
N ALA A 45 -18.42 -19.06 3.15
CA ALA A 45 -18.96 -18.97 1.80
C ALA A 45 -17.85 -18.53 0.83
N VAL A 46 -17.80 -19.15 -0.34
CA VAL A 46 -16.88 -18.77 -1.42
C VAL A 46 -17.73 -18.26 -2.59
N ASP A 47 -17.43 -17.06 -3.06
CA ASP A 47 -18.10 -16.44 -4.19
C ASP A 47 -17.05 -15.91 -5.18
N THR A 48 -17.30 -16.12 -6.48
CA THR A 48 -16.46 -15.57 -7.53
C THR A 48 -16.86 -14.12 -7.77
N VAL A 49 -16.00 -13.20 -7.36
CA VAL A 49 -16.23 -11.75 -7.45
C VAL A 49 -15.66 -11.12 -8.72
N PHE A 50 -14.72 -11.82 -9.38
CA PHE A 50 -14.11 -11.42 -10.64
C PHE A 50 -13.82 -12.67 -11.49
N ASP A 51 -14.19 -12.64 -12.78
CA ASP A 51 -13.91 -13.69 -13.75
C ASP A 51 -13.16 -13.07 -14.93
N GLY A 52 -11.87 -13.37 -15.03
CA GLY A 52 -10.99 -12.87 -16.09
C GLY A 52 -11.12 -13.60 -17.42
N SER A 53 -11.74 -14.79 -17.45
CA SER A 53 -11.77 -15.66 -18.63
C SER A 53 -12.41 -14.98 -19.84
N LYS A 54 -13.46 -14.18 -19.64
CA LYS A 54 -14.16 -13.43 -20.70
C LYS A 54 -13.38 -12.23 -21.21
N LEU A 55 -12.37 -11.80 -20.47
CA LEU A 55 -11.55 -10.62 -20.76
C LEU A 55 -10.15 -11.00 -21.26
N GLY A 56 -9.86 -12.30 -21.29
CA GLY A 56 -8.52 -12.81 -21.61
C GLY A 56 -7.46 -12.43 -20.58
N ILE A 57 -7.88 -12.21 -19.31
CA ILE A 57 -7.00 -11.85 -18.21
C ILE A 57 -6.83 -13.07 -17.29
N GLU A 58 -5.58 -13.46 -17.05
CA GLU A 58 -5.24 -14.52 -16.11
C GLU A 58 -4.69 -13.92 -14.81
N PRO A 59 -5.50 -13.85 -13.74
CA PRO A 59 -5.07 -13.30 -12.46
C PRO A 59 -3.96 -14.16 -11.85
N HIS A 60 -2.76 -13.62 -11.74
CA HIS A 60 -1.61 -14.29 -11.14
C HIS A 60 -1.35 -13.78 -9.71
N ALA A 61 -1.38 -12.48 -9.51
CA ALA A 61 -1.23 -11.84 -8.21
C ALA A 61 -2.15 -10.62 -8.11
N ALA A 62 -2.56 -10.28 -6.89
CA ALA A 62 -3.42 -9.14 -6.65
C ALA A 62 -3.05 -8.45 -5.32
N GLN A 63 -3.11 -7.12 -5.31
CA GLN A 63 -2.87 -6.30 -4.12
C GLN A 63 -3.75 -5.05 -4.16
N ILE A 64 -4.25 -4.61 -3.00
CA ILE A 64 -4.97 -3.34 -2.88
C ILE A 64 -3.96 -2.22 -2.69
N ASN A 65 -4.07 -1.16 -3.50
CA ASN A 65 -3.27 0.04 -3.34
C ASN A 65 -3.84 0.96 -2.27
N ARG A 66 -3.12 2.03 -1.92
CA ARG A 66 -3.58 3.02 -0.92
C ARG A 66 -4.85 3.77 -1.31
N ALA A 67 -5.12 3.91 -2.60
CA ALA A 67 -6.35 4.55 -3.10
C ALA A 67 -7.58 3.65 -2.96
N GLY A 68 -7.41 2.39 -2.54
CA GLY A 68 -8.48 1.42 -2.40
C GLY A 68 -8.84 0.69 -3.70
N ASP A 69 -8.04 0.83 -4.75
CA ASP A 69 -8.20 0.06 -5.99
C ASP A 69 -7.46 -1.28 -5.89
N LEU A 70 -8.00 -2.32 -6.52
CA LEU A 70 -7.31 -3.58 -6.70
C LEU A 70 -6.35 -3.48 -7.90
N LEU A 71 -5.08 -3.74 -7.66
CA LEU A 71 -4.10 -4.00 -8.70
C LEU A 71 -4.07 -5.50 -8.98
N LEU A 72 -4.05 -5.85 -10.26
CA LEU A 72 -4.11 -7.22 -10.73
C LEU A 72 -2.97 -7.46 -11.72
N LEU A 73 -2.13 -8.44 -11.44
CA LEU A 73 -1.06 -8.89 -12.32
C LEU A 73 -1.57 -10.02 -13.20
N ASP A 74 -1.43 -9.84 -14.50
CA ASP A 74 -1.61 -10.85 -15.53
C ASP A 74 -0.23 -11.28 -16.05
N SER A 75 0.23 -12.43 -15.61
CA SER A 75 1.55 -12.94 -15.97
C SER A 75 1.64 -13.36 -17.44
N ILE A 76 0.58 -13.90 -17.98
CA ILE A 76 0.55 -14.41 -19.37
C ILE A 76 0.64 -13.26 -20.38
N ASN A 77 -0.19 -12.23 -20.18
CA ASN A 77 -0.16 -11.05 -21.05
C ASN A 77 0.88 -10.01 -20.60
N SER A 78 1.63 -10.29 -19.51
CA SER A 78 2.68 -9.40 -18.98
C SER A 78 2.20 -7.99 -18.67
N ASN A 79 0.99 -7.87 -18.10
CA ASN A 79 0.28 -6.63 -17.88
C ASN A 79 -0.13 -6.45 -16.42
N ILE A 80 -0.24 -5.20 -15.98
CA ILE A 80 -0.87 -4.84 -14.71
C ILE A 80 -2.13 -4.04 -14.99
N TYR A 81 -3.22 -4.47 -14.37
CA TYR A 81 -4.52 -3.83 -14.45
C TYR A 81 -4.90 -3.21 -13.10
N ARG A 82 -5.70 -2.15 -13.17
CA ARG A 82 -6.37 -1.54 -12.03
C ARG A 82 -7.88 -1.80 -12.11
N VAL A 83 -8.46 -2.27 -11.02
CA VAL A 83 -9.88 -2.57 -10.88
C VAL A 83 -10.44 -1.82 -9.69
N GLN A 84 -11.49 -1.07 -9.88
CA GLN A 84 -12.15 -0.33 -8.79
C GLN A 84 -12.92 -1.29 -7.87
N LEU A 85 -12.83 -1.05 -6.57
CA LEU A 85 -13.64 -1.76 -5.58
C LEU A 85 -15.00 -1.04 -5.37
N PRO A 86 -16.07 -1.75 -4.96
CA PRO A 86 -16.15 -3.19 -4.72
C PRO A 86 -16.16 -4.00 -6.02
N LEU A 87 -15.59 -5.21 -5.97
CA LEU A 87 -15.59 -6.10 -7.12
C LEU A 87 -17.02 -6.60 -7.42
N SER A 88 -17.29 -6.74 -8.70
CA SER A 88 -18.52 -7.34 -9.22
C SER A 88 -18.20 -8.12 -10.50
N PRO A 89 -19.09 -9.03 -10.97
CA PRO A 89 -18.92 -9.71 -12.24
C PRO A 89 -18.84 -8.77 -13.45
N TYR A 90 -19.23 -7.52 -13.26
CA TYR A 90 -19.22 -6.47 -14.28
C TYR A 90 -18.06 -5.49 -14.11
N SER A 91 -17.18 -5.72 -13.13
CA SER A 91 -15.96 -4.92 -12.94
C SER A 91 -15.13 -4.91 -14.21
N ARG A 92 -14.67 -3.72 -14.60
CA ARG A 92 -13.88 -3.53 -15.82
C ARG A 92 -12.44 -3.16 -15.46
N PRO A 93 -11.50 -4.09 -15.62
CA PRO A 93 -10.09 -3.79 -15.47
C PRO A 93 -9.63 -2.72 -16.47
N LYS A 94 -8.83 -1.78 -16.00
CA LYS A 94 -8.15 -0.80 -16.83
C LYS A 94 -6.68 -1.12 -16.86
N LEU A 95 -6.11 -1.25 -18.05
CA LEU A 95 -4.66 -1.43 -18.21
C LEU A 95 -3.93 -0.27 -17.56
N LEU A 96 -3.10 -0.56 -16.56
CA LEU A 96 -2.25 0.40 -15.87
C LEU A 96 -0.87 0.47 -16.53
N ALA A 97 -0.20 -0.67 -16.67
CA ALA A 97 1.12 -0.76 -17.28
C ALA A 97 1.27 -2.06 -18.08
N GLY A 98 2.02 -1.99 -19.17
CA GLY A 98 2.25 -3.08 -20.11
C GLY A 98 1.77 -2.77 -21.52
N SER A 99 1.72 -3.78 -22.39
CA SER A 99 1.28 -3.65 -23.78
C SER A 99 -0.22 -3.92 -23.89
N PRO A 100 -1.01 -3.03 -24.53
CA PRO A 100 -2.41 -3.32 -24.83
C PRO A 100 -2.63 -4.59 -25.66
N GLU A 101 -1.65 -4.95 -26.48
CA GLU A 101 -1.66 -6.15 -27.33
C GLU A 101 -1.14 -7.40 -26.60
N GLY A 102 -0.77 -7.29 -25.33
CA GLY A 102 -0.20 -8.41 -24.54
C GLY A 102 1.19 -8.84 -25.01
N LEU A 103 1.95 -7.94 -25.63
CA LEU A 103 3.29 -8.26 -26.15
C LEU A 103 4.29 -8.30 -24.99
N SER A 104 4.97 -9.43 -24.83
CA SER A 104 6.07 -9.56 -23.89
C SER A 104 7.36 -8.94 -24.46
N GLY A 105 8.28 -8.57 -23.55
CA GLY A 105 9.58 -8.00 -23.91
C GLY A 105 10.24 -7.29 -22.74
N HIS A 106 11.35 -6.59 -23.00
CA HIS A 106 12.03 -5.76 -22.01
C HIS A 106 12.15 -4.33 -22.56
N VAL A 107 11.12 -3.51 -22.27
CA VAL A 107 11.07 -2.13 -22.75
C VAL A 107 10.65 -1.24 -21.60
N ASP A 108 11.51 -0.29 -21.24
CA ASP A 108 11.20 0.81 -20.34
C ASP A 108 10.49 1.95 -21.09
N GLY A 109 9.82 2.85 -20.39
CA GLY A 109 9.16 4.00 -20.96
C GLY A 109 7.76 4.25 -20.43
N ARG A 110 6.88 4.78 -21.28
CA ARG A 110 5.53 5.12 -20.86
C ARG A 110 4.73 3.89 -20.44
N LEU A 111 3.79 4.06 -19.51
CA LEU A 111 3.03 2.96 -18.89
C LEU A 111 2.46 1.95 -19.88
N ARG A 112 1.90 2.41 -21.04
CA ARG A 112 1.27 1.55 -22.04
C ARG A 112 2.16 1.20 -23.23
N GLU A 113 3.39 1.65 -23.24
CA GLU A 113 4.41 1.35 -24.24
C GLU A 113 5.47 0.40 -23.70
N ALA A 114 5.56 0.32 -22.37
CA ALA A 114 6.47 -0.58 -21.69
C ALA A 114 6.09 -2.04 -21.93
N ARG A 115 7.10 -2.91 -21.87
CA ARG A 115 6.92 -4.35 -21.99
C ARG A 115 7.64 -5.06 -20.87
N MET A 116 6.97 -6.03 -20.30
CA MET A 116 7.47 -6.97 -19.29
C MET A 116 7.42 -8.38 -19.91
N ASN A 117 7.95 -9.37 -19.21
CA ASN A 117 8.00 -10.73 -19.72
C ASN A 117 7.69 -11.73 -18.61
N HIS A 118 6.45 -12.20 -18.55
CA HIS A 118 5.94 -13.17 -17.58
C HIS A 118 6.28 -12.79 -16.14
N PRO A 119 5.88 -11.59 -15.67
CA PRO A 119 6.11 -11.18 -14.29
C PRO A 119 5.40 -12.12 -13.32
N LYS A 120 6.06 -12.48 -12.20
CA LYS A 120 5.54 -13.46 -11.23
C LYS A 120 5.06 -12.86 -9.92
N GLY A 121 5.38 -11.61 -9.65
CA GLY A 121 4.94 -10.95 -8.43
C GLY A 121 5.11 -9.44 -8.51
N PHE A 122 4.44 -8.74 -7.63
CA PHE A 122 4.61 -7.31 -7.47
C PHE A 122 4.29 -6.87 -6.04
N THR A 123 4.75 -5.70 -5.69
CA THR A 123 4.45 -5.05 -4.41
C THR A 123 4.28 -3.54 -4.61
N VAL A 124 3.64 -2.87 -3.66
CA VAL A 124 3.36 -1.44 -3.71
C VAL A 124 4.03 -0.76 -2.52
N ASP A 125 4.76 0.32 -2.77
CA ASP A 125 5.35 1.12 -1.70
C ASP A 125 4.36 2.11 -1.08
N ASP A 126 4.85 2.85 -0.11
CA ASP A 126 4.07 3.86 0.60
C ASP A 126 3.69 5.08 -0.25
N ARG A 127 4.35 5.30 -1.37
CA ARG A 127 4.03 6.37 -2.35
C ARG A 127 3.07 5.93 -3.43
N GLY A 128 2.85 4.62 -3.56
CA GLY A 128 2.01 4.04 -4.60
C GLY A 128 2.79 3.60 -5.83
N ASN A 129 4.14 3.65 -5.82
CA ASN A 129 4.92 3.01 -6.86
C ASN A 129 4.76 1.48 -6.77
N ILE A 130 4.79 0.84 -7.90
CA ILE A 130 4.65 -0.61 -8.00
C ILE A 130 6.00 -1.20 -8.43
N TYR A 131 6.48 -2.17 -7.68
CA TYR A 131 7.71 -2.91 -8.01
C TYR A 131 7.35 -4.30 -8.47
N VAL A 132 7.83 -4.68 -9.64
CA VAL A 132 7.44 -5.91 -10.33
C VAL A 132 8.64 -6.82 -10.48
N ALA A 133 8.47 -8.08 -10.11
CA ALA A 133 9.39 -9.17 -10.40
C ALA A 133 9.17 -9.64 -11.84
N ASP A 134 9.89 -9.04 -12.78
CA ASP A 134 9.81 -9.31 -14.22
C ASP A 134 10.65 -10.55 -14.55
N ALA A 135 10.05 -11.72 -14.29
CA ALA A 135 10.77 -12.97 -14.07
C ALA A 135 11.60 -13.44 -15.28
N MET A 136 11.01 -13.45 -16.47
CA MET A 136 11.74 -13.91 -17.68
C MET A 136 12.76 -12.88 -18.16
N ASN A 137 12.65 -11.63 -17.73
CA ASN A 137 13.67 -10.61 -17.95
C ASN A 137 14.71 -10.57 -16.81
N MET A 138 14.51 -11.35 -15.73
CA MET A 138 15.41 -11.37 -14.56
C MET A 138 15.68 -9.97 -14.02
N ALA A 139 14.63 -9.16 -13.95
CA ALA A 139 14.68 -7.74 -13.63
C ALA A 139 13.63 -7.33 -12.58
N ILE A 140 13.98 -6.36 -11.76
CA ILE A 140 13.01 -5.61 -10.96
C ILE A 140 12.65 -4.34 -11.72
N ARG A 141 11.34 -4.17 -12.00
CA ARG A 141 10.81 -3.00 -12.71
C ARG A 141 10.03 -2.14 -11.72
N LYS A 142 10.25 -0.83 -11.78
CA LYS A 142 9.47 0.17 -11.02
C LYS A 142 8.46 0.81 -11.96
N ILE A 143 7.20 0.85 -11.55
CA ILE A 143 6.11 1.55 -12.22
C ILE A 143 5.71 2.73 -11.35
N SER A 144 5.81 3.93 -11.90
CA SER A 144 5.44 5.20 -11.27
C SER A 144 4.55 6.01 -12.21
N ASP A 145 4.16 7.21 -11.79
CA ASP A 145 3.39 8.13 -12.65
C ASP A 145 4.15 8.52 -13.93
N THR A 146 5.49 8.50 -13.88
CA THR A 146 6.33 8.86 -15.04
C THR A 146 6.49 7.73 -16.04
N GLY A 147 6.22 6.47 -15.64
CA GLY A 147 6.36 5.30 -16.52
C GLY A 147 6.93 4.08 -15.81
N VAL A 148 7.49 3.19 -16.62
CA VAL A 148 8.16 1.96 -16.20
C VAL A 148 9.66 2.09 -16.39
N THR A 149 10.42 1.76 -15.35
CA THR A 149 11.89 1.77 -15.38
C THR A 149 12.46 0.50 -14.77
N THR A 150 13.58 0.03 -15.28
CA THR A 150 14.33 -1.09 -14.69
C THR A 150 15.22 -0.54 -13.57
N ILE A 151 15.09 -1.06 -12.36
CA ILE A 151 15.89 -0.62 -11.20
C ILE A 151 16.98 -1.60 -10.80
N ALA A 152 16.84 -2.88 -11.16
CA ALA A 152 17.86 -3.90 -10.90
C ALA A 152 17.73 -5.05 -11.91
N GLY A 153 18.87 -5.64 -12.29
CA GLY A 153 18.91 -6.77 -13.23
C GLY A 153 18.58 -6.42 -14.68
N GLY A 154 18.21 -7.42 -15.46
CA GLY A 154 17.68 -7.27 -16.82
C GLY A 154 18.69 -7.08 -17.95
N LYS A 155 19.97 -6.91 -17.66
CA LYS A 155 21.01 -6.74 -18.67
C LYS A 155 21.60 -8.08 -19.15
N SER A 156 21.50 -9.12 -18.36
CA SER A 156 22.04 -10.43 -18.70
C SER A 156 20.95 -11.33 -19.29
N ILE A 157 21.27 -12.00 -20.38
CA ILE A 157 20.40 -13.04 -20.98
C ILE A 157 20.46 -14.37 -20.21
N ARG A 158 21.34 -14.49 -19.22
CA ARG A 158 21.47 -15.66 -18.36
C ARG A 158 21.23 -15.26 -16.92
N GLY A 159 20.36 -15.97 -16.24
CA GLY A 159 20.20 -15.87 -14.80
C GLY A 159 21.49 -16.14 -14.06
N GLY A 160 21.52 -15.80 -12.80
CA GLY A 160 22.69 -16.03 -11.95
C GLY A 160 22.50 -15.43 -10.58
N TYR A 161 23.55 -15.49 -9.78
CA TYR A 161 23.63 -14.94 -8.45
C TYR A 161 24.81 -13.98 -8.38
N ILE A 162 24.52 -12.68 -8.44
CA ILE A 162 25.52 -11.61 -8.24
C ILE A 162 24.84 -10.53 -7.40
N ASP A 163 25.43 -10.22 -6.23
CA ASP A 163 24.90 -9.24 -5.27
C ASP A 163 25.60 -7.89 -5.34
N GLU A 164 26.74 -7.79 -6.00
CA GLU A 164 27.58 -6.63 -5.78
C GLU A 164 27.13 -5.38 -6.52
N PRO A 165 27.26 -4.21 -5.85
CA PRO A 165 27.35 -2.94 -6.55
C PRO A 165 28.72 -2.85 -7.21
N SER A 166 29.02 -3.74 -8.15
CA SER A 166 30.14 -3.54 -9.01
C SER A 166 29.79 -2.42 -9.99
N VAL A 167 30.82 -1.75 -10.52
CA VAL A 167 30.74 -0.63 -11.48
C VAL A 167 29.88 -0.93 -12.74
N SER A 168 29.38 -2.14 -12.84
CA SER A 168 28.38 -2.61 -13.82
C SER A 168 27.10 -2.93 -13.08
N ASP A 169 26.00 -2.30 -13.45
CA ASP A 169 24.60 -2.53 -13.03
C ASP A 169 24.08 -3.98 -13.18
N ASP A 170 24.85 -4.98 -12.87
CA ASP A 170 24.62 -6.37 -13.23
C ASP A 170 24.20 -7.25 -12.05
N ALA A 171 23.26 -6.77 -11.21
CA ALA A 171 22.55 -7.69 -10.34
C ALA A 171 21.92 -8.80 -11.20
N LYS A 172 22.16 -10.06 -10.84
CA LYS A 172 21.59 -11.20 -11.56
C LYS A 172 20.60 -11.93 -10.67
N PHE A 173 19.40 -12.10 -11.19
CA PHE A 173 18.34 -12.87 -10.58
C PHE A 173 18.13 -14.18 -11.35
N SER A 174 17.45 -15.13 -10.72
CA SER A 174 16.92 -16.30 -11.41
C SER A 174 15.69 -15.92 -12.26
N THR A 175 15.07 -16.90 -12.90
CA THR A 175 13.76 -16.74 -13.58
C THR A 175 12.58 -17.09 -12.67
N ASP A 176 12.83 -17.36 -11.38
CA ASP A 176 11.81 -17.67 -10.38
C ASP A 176 12.06 -16.88 -9.10
N PHE A 177 11.54 -15.67 -9.06
CA PHE A 177 11.64 -14.79 -7.92
C PHE A 177 10.38 -13.93 -7.75
N GLU A 178 10.21 -13.41 -6.55
CA GLU A 178 9.16 -12.46 -6.16
C GLU A 178 9.78 -11.27 -5.44
N VAL A 179 9.00 -10.19 -5.30
CA VAL A 179 9.42 -8.97 -4.62
C VAL A 179 8.40 -8.56 -3.57
N GLN A 180 8.89 -8.11 -2.40
CA GLN A 180 8.08 -7.62 -1.30
C GLN A 180 8.67 -6.30 -0.77
N TYR A 181 7.85 -5.27 -0.66
CA TYR A 181 8.25 -3.99 -0.06
C TYR A 181 8.21 -4.08 1.46
N ILE A 182 9.27 -3.55 2.10
CA ILE A 182 9.37 -3.42 3.56
C ILE A 182 9.37 -1.94 3.92
N SER A 183 8.28 -1.48 4.48
CA SER A 183 8.07 -0.06 4.82
C SER A 183 9.05 0.42 5.90
N SER A 184 9.39 -0.43 6.90
CA SER A 184 10.25 -0.05 8.02
C SER A 184 11.69 0.27 7.63
N THR A 185 12.22 -0.37 6.60
CA THR A 185 13.58 -0.18 6.09
C THR A 185 13.61 0.55 4.75
N CYS A 186 12.44 0.82 4.17
CA CYS A 186 12.29 1.36 2.82
C CYS A 186 13.13 0.57 1.81
N SER A 187 12.93 -0.72 1.78
CA SER A 187 13.67 -1.63 0.91
C SER A 187 12.74 -2.64 0.25
N LEU A 188 13.25 -3.30 -0.77
CA LEU A 188 12.61 -4.44 -1.41
C LEU A 188 13.32 -5.72 -0.98
N LEU A 189 12.58 -6.69 -0.47
CA LEU A 189 13.07 -8.05 -0.35
C LEU A 189 12.75 -8.82 -1.61
N VAL A 190 13.75 -9.38 -2.23
CA VAL A 190 13.64 -10.26 -3.39
C VAL A 190 13.76 -11.69 -2.92
N ILE A 191 12.70 -12.46 -3.07
CA ILE A 191 12.67 -13.90 -2.75
C ILE A 191 13.11 -14.64 -4.01
N ASP A 192 14.38 -14.85 -4.16
CA ASP A 192 15.01 -15.45 -5.35
C ASP A 192 15.08 -16.97 -5.19
N ARG A 193 13.97 -17.66 -5.54
CA ARG A 193 13.79 -19.09 -5.32
C ARG A 193 14.78 -19.93 -6.14
N GLY A 194 15.02 -19.51 -7.38
CA GLY A 194 15.94 -20.26 -8.25
C GLY A 194 17.38 -20.23 -7.76
N ASN A 195 17.75 -19.20 -6.99
CA ASN A 195 19.05 -19.06 -6.34
C ASN A 195 19.04 -19.42 -4.85
N GLN A 196 17.89 -19.85 -4.30
CA GLN A 196 17.71 -20.22 -2.87
C GLN A 196 18.13 -19.09 -1.92
N ALA A 197 17.85 -17.84 -2.28
CA ALA A 197 18.29 -16.67 -1.55
C ALA A 197 17.15 -15.66 -1.30
N ILE A 198 17.28 -14.92 -0.18
CA ILE A 198 16.52 -13.68 0.05
C ILE A 198 17.52 -12.54 -0.06
N ARG A 199 17.24 -11.58 -0.92
CA ARG A 199 18.11 -10.44 -1.22
C ARG A 199 17.40 -9.14 -0.92
N GLU A 200 18.12 -8.13 -0.48
CA GLU A 200 17.57 -6.82 -0.16
C GLU A 200 18.09 -5.77 -1.13
N ILE A 201 17.18 -4.91 -1.60
CA ILE A 201 17.48 -3.74 -2.43
C ILE A 201 17.01 -2.51 -1.66
N PRO A 202 17.92 -1.71 -1.07
CA PRO A 202 17.55 -0.42 -0.50
C PRO A 202 17.01 0.49 -1.60
N LEU A 203 15.89 1.18 -1.32
CA LEU A 203 15.34 2.16 -2.26
C LEU A 203 16.04 3.51 -2.09
N ASN A 204 15.96 4.34 -3.12
CA ASN A 204 16.50 5.69 -3.07
C ASN A 204 15.70 6.58 -2.10
N ASP A 205 16.36 7.59 -1.53
CA ASP A 205 15.75 8.55 -0.60
C ASP A 205 14.49 9.20 -1.15
N ASP A 206 14.44 9.46 -2.44
CA ASP A 206 13.25 10.00 -3.12
C ASP A 206 12.04 9.06 -3.02
N ASP A 207 12.25 7.76 -3.00
CA ASP A 207 11.18 6.77 -2.84
C ASP A 207 10.79 6.57 -1.37
N CYS A 208 11.67 6.96 -0.44
CA CYS A 208 11.52 6.79 1.00
C CYS A 208 10.99 8.04 1.74
N ALA A 209 10.88 9.17 1.08
CA ALA A 209 10.62 10.49 1.71
C ALA A 209 9.35 10.55 2.59
N TYR A 210 8.38 9.66 2.38
CA TYR A 210 7.18 9.61 3.23
C TYR A 210 7.42 9.08 4.65
N GLN A 211 8.50 8.36 4.89
CA GLN A 211 8.80 7.86 6.25
C GLN A 211 9.30 8.99 7.16
N TYR A 212 9.97 9.99 6.59
CA TYR A 212 10.49 11.14 7.34
C TYR A 212 9.42 12.21 7.59
N GLU A 213 8.42 12.37 6.71
CA GLU A 213 7.34 13.35 6.89
C GLU A 213 6.28 12.90 7.91
N ALA A 214 6.04 11.61 8.06
CA ALA A 214 5.13 11.08 9.10
C ALA A 214 5.72 11.14 10.51
N GLY A 215 6.99 11.47 10.63
CA GLY A 215 7.75 11.51 11.87
C GLY A 215 7.93 12.88 12.49
N PHE A 216 7.06 13.87 12.23
CA PHE A 216 7.03 15.04 13.11
C PHE A 216 6.59 14.55 14.50
N PRO A 217 7.52 14.41 15.47
CA PRO A 217 7.17 13.78 16.71
C PRO A 217 6.12 14.68 17.38
N LEU A 218 4.89 14.16 17.46
CA LEU A 218 3.81 14.81 18.22
C LEU A 218 4.32 15.21 19.60
N GLY A 219 5.28 14.44 20.16
CA GLY A 219 6.00 14.76 21.39
C GLY A 219 6.80 16.05 21.33
N PHE A 220 7.45 16.37 20.20
CA PHE A 220 8.21 17.61 20.07
C PHE A 220 7.27 18.83 19.96
N ALA A 221 6.17 18.71 19.22
CA ALA A 221 5.14 19.75 19.14
C ALA A 221 4.47 19.99 20.51
N LEU A 222 4.20 18.92 21.26
CA LEU A 222 3.66 19.01 22.63
C LEU A 222 4.67 19.63 23.60
N LEU A 223 5.96 19.31 23.52
CA LEU A 223 7.01 19.92 24.33
C LEU A 223 7.17 21.41 24.03
N CYS A 224 7.15 21.81 22.76
CA CYS A 224 7.17 23.21 22.37
C CYS A 224 5.94 23.97 22.86
N ALA A 225 4.75 23.38 22.73
CA ALA A 225 3.51 23.97 23.24
C ALA A 225 3.51 24.11 24.76
N ALA A 226 3.96 23.09 25.49
CA ALA A 226 4.09 23.12 26.97
C ALA A 226 5.12 24.16 27.42
N GLY A 227 6.26 24.27 26.75
CA GLY A 227 7.28 25.29 27.01
C GLY A 227 6.73 26.71 26.78
N PHE A 228 6.02 26.91 25.66
CA PHE A 228 5.39 28.21 25.37
C PHE A 228 4.32 28.59 26.39
N PHE A 229 3.48 27.63 26.80
CA PHE A 229 2.45 27.83 27.82
C PHE A 229 3.10 28.13 29.19
N GLY A 230 4.16 27.42 29.58
CA GLY A 230 4.90 27.68 30.81
C GLY A 230 5.54 29.07 30.83
N TYR A 231 6.12 29.49 29.70
CA TYR A 231 6.70 30.83 29.55
C TYR A 231 5.64 31.93 29.64
N MET A 232 4.48 31.75 29.02
CA MET A 232 3.36 32.72 29.12
C MET A 232 2.80 32.83 30.56
N LEU A 233 2.69 31.71 31.25
CA LEU A 233 2.29 31.71 32.67
C LEU A 233 3.31 32.45 33.55
N ALA A 234 4.59 32.23 33.34
CA ALA A 234 5.65 32.94 34.07
C ALA A 234 5.61 34.45 33.84
N LEU A 235 5.38 34.89 32.59
CA LEU A 235 5.21 36.32 32.28
C LEU A 235 3.97 36.93 32.93
N LEU A 236 2.85 36.18 33.02
CA LEU A 236 1.63 36.63 33.68
C LEU A 236 1.86 36.77 35.18
N GLN A 237 2.52 35.80 35.81
CA GLN A 237 2.87 35.87 37.24
C GLN A 237 3.80 37.05 37.53
N HIS A 238 4.80 37.30 36.70
CA HIS A 238 5.70 38.44 36.88
C HIS A 238 4.97 39.79 36.78
N ARG A 239 3.99 39.90 35.90
CA ARG A 239 3.15 41.13 35.80
C ARG A 239 2.19 41.29 36.98
N LEU A 240 1.61 40.22 37.51
CA LEU A 240 0.69 40.27 38.65
C LEU A 240 1.42 40.58 39.96
N LEU A 241 2.65 40.07 40.13
CA LEU A 241 3.48 40.33 41.31
C LEU A 241 4.19 41.69 41.28
N GLY A 242 4.31 42.28 40.07
CA GLY A 242 4.94 43.58 39.87
C GLY A 242 4.01 44.80 39.93
N MET A 243 2.72 44.63 40.32
CA MET A 243 1.82 45.76 40.57
C MET A 243 2.10 46.34 41.95
N PRO A 244 2.57 47.59 42.10
CA PRO A 244 2.70 48.21 43.40
C PRO A 244 1.32 48.40 43.99
N SER A 245 1.14 47.88 45.24
CA SER A 245 -0.06 48.15 46.05
C SER A 245 -0.10 49.62 46.41
N THR A 246 -0.74 50.44 45.60
CA THR A 246 -1.17 51.77 46.04
C THR A 246 -2.46 51.60 46.85
N ILE A 247 -2.30 51.44 48.16
CA ILE A 247 -3.38 51.69 49.13
C ILE A 247 -3.03 53.02 49.81
N ASN A 248 -3.82 54.02 49.52
CA ASN A 248 -4.07 55.12 50.39
C ASN A 248 -5.48 55.05 50.97
#